data_e1d6f3a9035d844c30d1d957fac0436d
#
_entry.id   e1d6f3a9035d844c30d1d957fac0436d
#
_cell.length_a   1.000
_cell.length_b   1.000
_cell.length_c   1.000
_cell.angle_alpha   90.00
_cell.angle_beta   90.00
_cell.angle_gamma   90.00
#
_symmetry.space_group_name_H-M   'P 1'
#
loop_
_entity.id
_entity.type
_entity.pdbx_description
1 polymer ?
#
loop_
_entity_poly.entity_id
_entity_poly.type
_entity_poly.pdbx_seq_one_letter_code
_entity_poly.pdbx_strand_id
1 'polypeptide(L)'
;SGTSMIDFDGHLSKVFFTAGCNFRCGFCHNSEMIHAAQGSLSWEEIASLLEQAREEWVDAVVISGGEPTLHRDLPRVVSWFKEQGYRVKLDTNGSNPGRLGAVLDIIDYVAMDYKASTSAYTSIAGVQVDTQAITESVHMLRERASGRYEIRTTVIRPLHDEEEMEKIADELDGIEKYILQPFVPQENLYDPCFTELERTDAGYLEKAKEIVEPRIGSARIRGMGQ
;
A
#
# COMPACT_ATOMS: atom_id res chain seq x y z
N SER A 1 7.86 -2.03 16.23
CA SER A 1 7.96 -2.53 14.85
C SER A 1 9.19 -3.41 14.71
N GLY A 2 9.01 -4.65 14.22
CA GLY A 2 10.11 -5.59 13.97
C GLY A 2 10.84 -5.30 12.66
N THR A 3 11.93 -6.02 12.42
CA THR A 3 12.61 -6.06 11.13
C THR A 3 11.82 -6.96 10.17
N SER A 4 11.65 -6.54 8.93
CA SER A 4 10.83 -7.22 7.92
C SER A 4 11.62 -7.52 6.65
N MET A 5 11.40 -8.74 6.11
CA MET A 5 11.94 -9.18 4.81
C MET A 5 10.88 -9.20 3.70
N ILE A 6 9.63 -8.87 4.03
CA ILE A 6 8.49 -9.00 3.11
C ILE A 6 7.93 -7.65 2.66
N ASP A 7 8.21 -6.58 3.39
CA ASP A 7 7.63 -5.27 3.11
C ASP A 7 8.35 -4.50 2.00
N PHE A 8 9.61 -4.83 1.72
CA PHE A 8 10.36 -4.26 0.61
C PHE A 8 11.19 -5.34 -0.09
N ASP A 9 10.78 -5.75 -1.28
CA ASP A 9 11.42 -6.83 -2.05
C ASP A 9 12.94 -6.60 -2.18
N GLY A 10 13.73 -7.58 -1.73
CA GLY A 10 15.19 -7.56 -1.81
C GLY A 10 15.90 -6.75 -0.74
N HIS A 11 15.17 -6.22 0.25
CA HIS A 11 15.71 -5.41 1.34
C HIS A 11 15.28 -5.94 2.70
N LEU A 12 16.15 -5.79 3.69
CA LEU A 12 15.79 -5.93 5.08
C LEU A 12 15.33 -4.56 5.58
N SER A 13 14.05 -4.45 5.97
CA SER A 13 13.43 -3.16 6.20
C SER A 13 12.86 -2.99 7.60
N LYS A 14 12.83 -1.73 8.09
CA LYS A 14 12.10 -1.30 9.27
C LYS A 14 10.83 -0.58 8.84
N VAL A 15 9.66 -0.99 9.35
CA VAL A 15 8.38 -0.38 8.99
C VAL A 15 7.98 0.66 10.02
N PHE A 16 7.69 1.88 9.56
CA PHE A 16 7.13 2.96 10.38
C PHE A 16 5.70 3.25 9.93
N PHE A 17 4.78 3.22 10.88
CA PHE A 17 3.37 3.47 10.64
C PHE A 17 3.00 4.90 10.97
N THR A 18 2.38 5.61 10.03
CA THR A 18 1.84 6.95 10.23
C THR A 18 0.45 6.89 10.86
N ALA A 19 0.13 7.88 11.67
CA ALA A 19 -1.18 8.03 12.30
C ALA A 19 -2.19 8.67 11.34
N GLY A 20 -3.45 8.25 11.42
CA GLY A 20 -4.56 8.79 10.63
C GLY A 20 -4.67 8.22 9.22
N CYS A 21 -5.90 8.01 8.79
CA CYS A 21 -6.23 7.63 7.42
C CYS A 21 -7.51 8.36 6.99
N ASN A 22 -7.58 8.72 5.71
CA ASN A 22 -8.78 9.30 5.12
C ASN A 22 -9.77 8.25 4.59
N PHE A 23 -9.40 6.97 4.56
CA PHE A 23 -10.30 5.86 4.24
C PHE A 23 -10.80 5.14 5.49
N ARG A 24 -11.89 4.37 5.33
CA ARG A 24 -12.56 3.57 6.36
C ARG A 24 -12.82 2.15 5.84
N CYS A 25 -11.84 1.58 5.14
CA CYS A 25 -11.95 0.25 4.56
C CYS A 25 -12.27 -0.77 5.65
N GLY A 26 -13.38 -1.50 5.52
CA GLY A 26 -13.83 -2.47 6.53
C GLY A 26 -12.80 -3.57 6.82
N PHE A 27 -12.03 -3.96 5.82
CA PHE A 27 -10.97 -4.97 5.88
C PHE A 27 -9.59 -4.44 6.31
N CYS A 28 -9.49 -3.24 6.87
CA CYS A 28 -8.23 -2.63 7.25
C CYS A 28 -7.54 -3.39 8.38
N HIS A 29 -6.33 -3.93 8.12
CA HIS A 29 -5.49 -4.59 9.12
C HIS A 29 -4.83 -3.62 10.10
N ASN A 30 -4.69 -2.34 9.71
CA ASN A 30 -4.14 -1.28 10.53
C ASN A 30 -5.27 -0.39 11.11
N SER A 31 -6.38 -0.99 11.55
CA SER A 31 -7.58 -0.26 11.99
C SER A 31 -7.29 0.74 13.10
N GLU A 32 -6.36 0.44 14.00
CA GLU A 32 -5.92 1.33 15.07
C GLU A 32 -5.32 2.64 14.55
N MET A 33 -4.68 2.61 13.36
CA MET A 33 -4.07 3.80 12.76
C MET A 33 -5.11 4.74 12.16
N ILE A 34 -6.33 4.26 11.84
CA ILE A 34 -7.36 5.06 11.16
C ILE A 34 -7.73 6.32 11.97
N HIS A 35 -7.91 6.17 13.27
CA HIS A 35 -8.32 7.23 14.17
C HIS A 35 -7.18 7.78 15.04
N ALA A 36 -5.96 7.28 14.88
CA ALA A 36 -4.84 7.79 15.62
C ALA A 36 -4.61 9.28 15.29
N ALA A 37 -4.63 10.12 16.32
CA ALA A 37 -4.53 11.57 16.14
C ALA A 37 -3.08 12.05 15.98
N GLN A 38 -2.12 11.30 16.49
CA GLN A 38 -0.68 11.61 16.44
C GLN A 38 0.16 10.36 16.56
N GLY A 39 1.40 10.43 16.10
CA GLY A 39 2.38 9.37 16.28
C GLY A 39 2.80 9.23 17.74
N SER A 40 3.27 8.04 18.11
CA SER A 40 3.75 7.71 19.45
C SER A 40 5.27 7.86 19.62
N LEU A 41 6.03 8.05 18.54
CA LEU A 41 7.48 8.12 18.56
C LEU A 41 7.99 9.54 18.34
N SER A 42 8.95 9.96 19.19
CA SER A 42 9.76 11.15 18.97
C SER A 42 10.85 10.89 17.91
N TRP A 43 11.47 11.96 17.42
CA TRP A 43 12.59 11.84 16.49
C TRP A 43 13.81 11.16 17.10
N GLU A 44 14.06 11.35 18.39
CA GLU A 44 15.12 10.70 19.15
C GLU A 44 14.89 9.19 19.24
N GLU A 45 13.65 8.77 19.48
CA GLU A 45 13.27 7.34 19.50
C GLU A 45 13.41 6.71 18.11
N ILE A 46 12.99 7.41 17.05
CA ILE A 46 13.17 6.94 15.67
C ILE A 46 14.67 6.77 15.35
N ALA A 47 15.50 7.76 15.72
CA ALA A 47 16.94 7.68 15.52
C ALA A 47 17.57 6.50 16.25
N SER A 48 17.19 6.27 17.52
CA SER A 48 17.67 5.12 18.29
C SER A 48 17.23 3.76 17.68
N LEU A 49 16.01 3.67 17.18
CA LEU A 49 15.53 2.48 16.48
C LEU A 49 16.31 2.21 15.17
N LEU A 50 16.75 3.27 14.49
CA LEU A 50 17.55 3.13 13.27
C LEU A 50 19.00 2.73 13.58
N GLU A 51 19.58 3.21 14.68
CA GLU A 51 20.91 2.74 15.13
C GLU A 51 20.89 1.23 15.44
N GLN A 52 19.88 0.76 16.16
CA GLN A 52 19.69 -0.67 16.40
C GLN A 52 19.48 -1.46 15.10
N ALA A 53 18.66 -0.92 14.17
CA ALA A 53 18.39 -1.53 12.88
C ALA A 53 19.65 -1.72 12.03
N ARG A 54 20.63 -0.81 12.12
CA ARG A 54 21.92 -0.96 11.43
C ARG A 54 22.73 -2.15 11.92
N GLU A 55 22.70 -2.43 13.21
CA GLU A 55 23.33 -3.62 13.78
C GLU A 55 22.65 -4.92 13.27
N GLU A 56 21.38 -4.84 12.91
CA GLU A 56 20.59 -5.93 12.32
C GLU A 56 20.66 -6.01 10.78
N TRP A 57 21.58 -5.27 10.14
CA TRP A 57 21.74 -5.22 8.67
C TRP A 57 20.53 -4.67 7.91
N VAL A 58 19.69 -3.91 8.56
CA VAL A 58 18.56 -3.21 7.91
C VAL A 58 19.12 -2.12 6.98
N ASP A 59 18.74 -2.18 5.70
CA ASP A 59 19.18 -1.25 4.66
C ASP A 59 18.04 -0.37 4.11
N ALA A 60 16.80 -0.63 4.55
CA ALA A 60 15.63 0.07 4.06
C ALA A 60 14.64 0.46 5.16
N VAL A 61 13.85 1.49 4.85
CA VAL A 61 12.69 1.94 5.65
C VAL A 61 11.45 1.88 4.78
N VAL A 62 10.37 1.36 5.35
CA VAL A 62 9.03 1.42 4.74
C VAL A 62 8.18 2.39 5.56
N ILE A 63 7.63 3.40 4.89
CA ILE A 63 6.67 4.33 5.48
C ILE A 63 5.28 3.87 5.06
N SER A 64 4.49 3.43 6.04
CA SER A 64 3.15 2.84 5.86
C SER A 64 2.19 3.37 6.93
N GLY A 65 1.17 2.61 7.31
CA GLY A 65 0.31 2.90 8.47
C GLY A 65 -1.13 3.21 8.14
N GLY A 66 -1.60 4.40 8.48
CA GLY A 66 -2.86 4.94 7.98
C GLY A 66 -2.69 5.37 6.52
N GLU A 67 -2.57 6.68 6.28
CA GLU A 67 -2.19 7.20 4.95
C GLU A 67 -1.07 8.22 5.09
N PRO A 68 0.17 7.87 4.70
CA PRO A 68 1.32 8.76 4.85
C PRO A 68 1.21 10.08 4.09
N THR A 69 0.53 10.09 2.93
CA THR A 69 0.39 11.31 2.11
C THR A 69 -0.52 12.37 2.71
N LEU A 70 -1.21 12.09 3.83
CA LEU A 70 -1.94 13.11 4.60
C LEU A 70 -0.98 14.06 5.35
N HIS A 71 0.22 13.61 5.66
CA HIS A 71 1.18 14.37 6.46
C HIS A 71 1.97 15.37 5.60
N ARG A 72 1.90 16.65 5.98
CA ARG A 72 2.59 17.73 5.25
C ARG A 72 4.11 17.56 5.27
N ASP A 73 4.62 16.95 6.32
CA ASP A 73 6.05 16.75 6.54
C ASP A 73 6.63 15.51 5.86
N LEU A 74 5.80 14.74 5.14
CA LEU A 74 6.26 13.51 4.47
C LEU A 74 7.53 13.72 3.63
N PRO A 75 7.68 14.77 2.80
CA PRO A 75 8.92 14.98 2.04
C PRO A 75 10.15 15.17 2.95
N ARG A 76 9.99 15.86 4.09
CA ARG A 76 11.07 16.06 5.06
C ARG A 76 11.44 14.74 5.74
N VAL A 77 10.43 13.93 6.10
CA VAL A 77 10.63 12.60 6.70
C VAL A 77 11.39 11.69 5.74
N VAL A 78 10.98 11.62 4.47
CA VAL A 78 11.66 10.84 3.43
C VAL A 78 13.11 11.30 3.27
N SER A 79 13.35 12.61 3.11
CA SER A 79 14.70 13.16 2.97
C SER A 79 15.58 12.80 4.16
N TRP A 80 15.05 12.90 5.37
CA TRP A 80 15.78 12.56 6.58
C TRP A 80 16.21 11.08 6.60
N PHE A 81 15.34 10.13 6.24
CA PHE A 81 15.73 8.72 6.13
C PHE A 81 16.78 8.48 5.05
N LYS A 82 16.68 9.20 3.91
CA LYS A 82 17.70 9.15 2.86
C LYS A 82 19.06 9.67 3.34
N GLU A 83 19.08 10.77 4.10
CA GLU A 83 20.30 11.33 4.73
C GLU A 83 20.93 10.35 5.75
N GLN A 84 20.11 9.53 6.41
CA GLN A 84 20.59 8.44 7.26
C GLN A 84 21.13 7.24 6.45
N GLY A 85 21.10 7.25 5.13
CA GLY A 85 21.63 6.21 4.25
C GLY A 85 20.68 5.05 3.96
N TYR A 86 19.40 5.14 4.34
CA TYR A 86 18.40 4.11 4.07
C TYR A 86 17.76 4.27 2.69
N ARG A 87 17.42 3.15 2.06
CA ARG A 87 16.43 3.15 1.00
C ARG A 87 15.04 3.38 1.60
N VAL A 88 14.19 4.12 0.89
CA VAL A 88 12.87 4.47 1.40
C VAL A 88 11.79 3.98 0.43
N LYS A 89 10.86 3.18 0.96
CA LYS A 89 9.64 2.78 0.29
C LYS A 89 8.45 3.48 0.92
N LEU A 90 7.49 3.89 0.11
CA LEU A 90 6.20 4.43 0.52
C LEU A 90 5.08 3.46 0.17
N ASP A 91 4.25 3.12 1.15
CA ASP A 91 2.95 2.50 0.94
C ASP A 91 1.88 3.59 1.03
N THR A 92 0.99 3.68 0.04
CA THR A 92 -0.04 4.73 -0.04
C THR A 92 -1.33 4.20 -0.65
N ASN A 93 -2.45 4.81 -0.29
CA ASN A 93 -3.74 4.58 -0.93
C ASN A 93 -3.97 5.44 -2.20
N GLY A 94 -3.01 6.28 -2.56
CA GLY A 94 -3.05 7.07 -3.79
C GLY A 94 -4.00 8.26 -3.79
N SER A 95 -4.68 8.56 -2.69
CA SER A 95 -5.71 9.61 -2.63
C SER A 95 -5.18 11.05 -2.66
N ASN A 96 -3.86 11.24 -2.59
CA ASN A 96 -3.23 12.57 -2.59
C ASN A 96 -2.09 12.65 -3.62
N PRO A 97 -2.41 12.80 -4.92
CA PRO A 97 -1.40 12.86 -5.99
C PRO A 97 -0.42 14.01 -5.79
N GLY A 98 -0.85 15.16 -5.27
CA GLY A 98 0.04 16.29 -5.02
C GLY A 98 1.14 15.97 -4.01
N ARG A 99 0.81 15.25 -2.93
CA ARG A 99 1.80 14.83 -1.91
C ARG A 99 2.65 13.67 -2.41
N LEU A 100 2.06 12.73 -3.13
CA LEU A 100 2.80 11.65 -3.79
C LEU A 100 3.84 12.24 -4.74
N GLY A 101 3.45 13.17 -5.60
CA GLY A 101 4.33 13.85 -6.55
C GLY A 101 5.50 14.58 -5.90
N ALA A 102 5.29 15.13 -4.70
CA ALA A 102 6.33 15.84 -3.94
C ALA A 102 7.45 14.92 -3.41
N VAL A 103 7.24 13.61 -3.36
CA VAL A 103 8.23 12.64 -2.86
C VAL A 103 8.81 11.72 -3.94
N LEU A 104 8.21 11.66 -5.14
CA LEU A 104 8.60 10.70 -6.18
C LEU A 104 10.07 10.81 -6.62
N ASP A 105 10.65 12.01 -6.58
CA ASP A 105 12.04 12.23 -7.02
C ASP A 105 13.08 11.85 -5.96
N ILE A 106 12.65 11.68 -4.70
CA ILE A 106 13.54 11.37 -3.57
C ILE A 106 13.35 9.97 -2.99
N ILE A 107 12.24 9.30 -3.34
CA ILE A 107 11.91 7.97 -2.83
C ILE A 107 12.47 6.87 -3.74
N ASP A 108 12.78 5.69 -3.18
CA ASP A 108 13.33 4.58 -3.95
C ASP A 108 12.22 3.69 -4.55
N TYR A 109 11.09 3.53 -3.85
CA TYR A 109 10.00 2.67 -4.31
C TYR A 109 8.64 3.12 -3.77
N VAL A 110 7.60 2.90 -4.56
CA VAL A 110 6.20 3.15 -4.14
C VAL A 110 5.37 1.89 -4.34
N ALA A 111 4.61 1.52 -3.31
CA ALA A 111 3.53 0.55 -3.45
C ALA A 111 2.20 1.27 -3.22
N MET A 112 1.37 1.33 -4.25
CA MET A 112 0.07 1.98 -4.18
C MET A 112 -1.04 0.93 -4.12
N ASP A 113 -1.89 1.04 -3.11
CA ASP A 113 -3.08 0.19 -2.99
C ASP A 113 -4.19 0.74 -3.88
N TYR A 114 -4.56 0.00 -4.92
CA TYR A 114 -5.72 0.22 -5.76
C TYR A 114 -6.84 -0.71 -5.29
N LYS A 115 -7.86 -0.13 -4.66
CA LYS A 115 -8.75 -0.95 -3.82
C LYS A 115 -9.96 -1.51 -4.56
N ALA A 116 -10.34 -0.90 -5.69
CA ALA A 116 -11.47 -1.32 -6.51
C ALA A 116 -11.49 -0.54 -7.83
N SER A 117 -12.38 -0.89 -8.75
CA SER A 117 -12.71 -0.02 -9.90
C SER A 117 -13.26 1.32 -9.41
N THR A 118 -13.15 2.36 -10.23
CA THR A 118 -13.64 3.71 -9.90
C THR A 118 -15.12 3.70 -9.51
N SER A 119 -15.91 2.82 -10.10
CA SER A 119 -17.35 2.66 -9.81
C SER A 119 -17.64 2.06 -8.43
N ALA A 120 -16.78 1.20 -7.90
CA ALA A 120 -16.94 0.52 -6.62
C ALA A 120 -16.09 1.17 -5.49
N TYR A 121 -15.19 2.08 -5.82
CA TYR A 121 -14.17 2.59 -4.91
C TYR A 121 -14.73 3.17 -3.61
N THR A 122 -15.76 4.02 -3.71
CA THR A 122 -16.42 4.66 -2.54
C THR A 122 -16.99 3.61 -1.56
N SER A 123 -17.60 2.55 -2.10
CA SER A 123 -18.15 1.46 -1.28
C SER A 123 -17.06 0.69 -0.53
N ILE A 124 -15.96 0.39 -1.22
CA ILE A 124 -14.84 -0.40 -0.65
C ILE A 124 -13.98 0.43 0.29
N ALA A 125 -13.77 1.71 0.00
CA ALA A 125 -13.04 2.62 0.87
C ALA A 125 -13.84 3.05 2.12
N GLY A 126 -15.16 2.80 2.16
CA GLY A 126 -16.04 3.13 3.28
C GLY A 126 -16.28 4.64 3.48
N VAL A 127 -15.89 5.46 2.53
CA VAL A 127 -16.07 6.93 2.50
C VAL A 127 -16.17 7.41 1.06
N GLN A 128 -16.73 8.61 0.86
CA GLN A 128 -16.67 9.25 -0.45
C GLN A 128 -15.23 9.48 -0.89
N VAL A 129 -14.85 8.98 -2.05
CA VAL A 129 -13.50 9.07 -2.63
C VAL A 129 -13.52 9.91 -3.90
N ASP A 130 -12.55 10.80 -4.05
CA ASP A 130 -12.22 11.41 -5.33
C ASP A 130 -11.42 10.39 -6.17
N THR A 131 -12.12 9.67 -7.03
CA THR A 131 -11.51 8.65 -7.90
C THR A 131 -10.62 9.25 -8.97
N GLN A 132 -10.81 10.53 -9.32
CA GLN A 132 -9.93 11.24 -10.25
C GLN A 132 -8.54 11.41 -9.63
N ALA A 133 -8.44 11.71 -8.34
CA ALA A 133 -7.16 11.77 -7.62
C ALA A 133 -6.44 10.41 -7.61
N ILE A 134 -7.19 9.30 -7.45
CA ILE A 134 -6.63 7.96 -7.53
C ILE A 134 -6.05 7.69 -8.93
N THR A 135 -6.81 7.98 -9.98
CA THR A 135 -6.38 7.81 -11.38
C THR A 135 -5.16 8.68 -11.69
N GLU A 136 -5.13 9.93 -11.21
CA GLU A 136 -3.98 10.82 -11.36
C GLU A 136 -2.72 10.24 -10.71
N SER A 137 -2.85 9.64 -9.51
CA SER A 137 -1.73 8.96 -8.84
C SER A 137 -1.20 7.77 -9.65
N VAL A 138 -2.08 6.95 -10.24
CA VAL A 138 -1.68 5.84 -11.11
C VAL A 138 -0.91 6.37 -12.34
N HIS A 139 -1.44 7.39 -13.03
CA HIS A 139 -0.76 8.01 -14.18
C HIS A 139 0.61 8.56 -13.81
N MET A 140 0.71 9.26 -12.68
CA MET A 140 1.96 9.83 -12.19
C MET A 140 3.01 8.75 -11.92
N LEU A 141 2.62 7.61 -11.32
CA LEU A 141 3.53 6.48 -11.09
C LEU A 141 4.04 5.89 -12.42
N ARG A 142 3.16 5.71 -13.40
CA ARG A 142 3.56 5.23 -14.74
C ARG A 142 4.57 6.15 -15.42
N GLU A 143 4.36 7.45 -15.35
CA GLU A 143 5.18 8.42 -16.06
C GLU A 143 6.52 8.73 -15.36
N ARG A 144 6.52 8.77 -14.01
CA ARG A 144 7.65 9.31 -13.23
C ARG A 144 8.37 8.27 -12.37
N ALA A 145 7.78 7.08 -12.17
CA ALA A 145 8.33 6.06 -11.29
C ALA A 145 8.59 4.71 -11.99
N SER A 146 8.70 4.68 -13.32
CA SER A 146 8.95 3.43 -14.07
C SER A 146 10.06 2.58 -13.45
N GLY A 147 9.80 1.28 -13.27
CA GLY A 147 10.68 0.33 -12.60
C GLY A 147 10.75 0.48 -11.07
N ARG A 148 10.11 1.49 -10.48
CA ARG A 148 10.18 1.80 -9.03
C ARG A 148 8.82 1.85 -8.37
N TYR A 149 7.81 1.19 -8.92
CA TYR A 149 6.49 1.12 -8.30
C TYR A 149 5.82 -0.23 -8.50
N GLU A 150 4.83 -0.48 -7.70
CA GLU A 150 3.83 -1.52 -7.87
C GLU A 150 2.45 -0.99 -7.49
N ILE A 151 1.42 -1.48 -8.17
CA ILE A 151 0.03 -1.33 -7.75
C ILE A 151 -0.38 -2.63 -7.05
N ARG A 152 -1.17 -2.53 -5.96
CA ARG A 152 -1.60 -3.70 -5.18
C ARG A 152 -3.11 -3.69 -4.99
N THR A 153 -3.72 -4.87 -5.02
CA THR A 153 -5.11 -5.05 -4.56
C THR A 153 -5.18 -6.21 -3.59
N THR A 154 -5.75 -5.96 -2.40
CA THR A 154 -6.19 -7.02 -1.51
C THR A 154 -7.50 -7.56 -2.06
N VAL A 155 -7.45 -8.76 -2.61
CA VAL A 155 -8.60 -9.41 -3.25
C VAL A 155 -9.51 -10.02 -2.20
N ILE A 156 -10.74 -9.55 -2.12
CA ILE A 156 -11.80 -10.02 -1.21
C ILE A 156 -12.91 -10.57 -2.09
N ARG A 157 -13.02 -11.89 -2.20
CA ARG A 157 -13.85 -12.57 -3.18
C ARG A 157 -15.29 -12.01 -3.32
N PRO A 158 -16.02 -11.69 -2.25
CA PRO A 158 -17.36 -11.11 -2.37
C PRO A 158 -17.42 -9.70 -2.97
N LEU A 159 -16.29 -8.95 -2.94
CA LEU A 159 -16.20 -7.56 -3.43
C LEU A 159 -15.45 -7.44 -4.76
N HIS A 160 -14.57 -8.39 -5.03
CA HIS A 160 -13.74 -8.45 -6.22
C HIS A 160 -14.11 -9.71 -7.00
N ASP A 161 -15.34 -9.75 -7.56
CA ASP A 161 -15.75 -10.78 -8.48
C ASP A 161 -15.05 -10.61 -9.85
N GLU A 162 -15.33 -11.50 -10.80
CA GLU A 162 -14.68 -11.49 -12.10
C GLU A 162 -14.96 -10.20 -12.88
N GLU A 163 -16.19 -9.68 -12.80
CA GLU A 163 -16.58 -8.43 -13.46
C GLU A 163 -15.83 -7.23 -12.87
N GLU A 164 -15.69 -7.19 -11.54
CA GLU A 164 -14.91 -6.16 -10.87
C GLU A 164 -13.42 -6.25 -11.21
N MET A 165 -12.87 -7.46 -11.29
CA MET A 165 -11.47 -7.67 -11.70
C MET A 165 -11.23 -7.24 -13.16
N GLU A 166 -12.19 -7.45 -14.07
CA GLU A 166 -12.12 -6.96 -15.44
C GLU A 166 -12.10 -5.41 -15.50
N LYS A 167 -12.97 -4.74 -14.72
CA LYS A 167 -13.00 -3.27 -14.62
C LYS A 167 -11.67 -2.72 -14.08
N ILE A 168 -11.13 -3.33 -13.02
CA ILE A 168 -9.82 -2.96 -12.48
C ILE A 168 -8.73 -3.13 -13.54
N ALA A 169 -8.75 -4.22 -14.30
CA ALA A 169 -7.78 -4.47 -15.35
C ALA A 169 -7.85 -3.42 -16.46
N ASP A 170 -9.06 -3.01 -16.87
CA ASP A 170 -9.28 -1.96 -17.87
C ASP A 170 -8.75 -0.60 -17.39
N GLU A 171 -9.00 -0.24 -16.13
CA GLU A 171 -8.57 1.02 -15.53
C GLU A 171 -7.06 1.07 -15.26
N LEU A 172 -6.42 -0.08 -15.07
CA LEU A 172 -4.98 -0.23 -14.84
C LEU A 172 -4.21 -0.67 -16.11
N ASP A 173 -4.82 -0.58 -17.29
CA ASP A 173 -4.17 -1.00 -18.53
C ASP A 173 -2.81 -0.34 -18.72
N GLY A 174 -1.80 -1.19 -19.03
CA GLY A 174 -0.43 -0.75 -19.28
C GLY A 174 0.40 -0.41 -18.04
N ILE A 175 -0.03 -0.70 -16.81
CA ILE A 175 0.87 -0.63 -15.65
C ILE A 175 1.94 -1.74 -15.70
N GLU A 176 3.11 -1.47 -15.14
CA GLU A 176 4.25 -2.39 -15.23
C GLU A 176 4.14 -3.57 -14.28
N LYS A 177 3.71 -3.34 -13.04
CA LYS A 177 3.68 -4.35 -11.98
C LYS A 177 2.43 -4.26 -11.13
N TYR A 178 1.66 -5.33 -11.10
CA TYR A 178 0.46 -5.48 -10.30
C TYR A 178 0.57 -6.65 -9.34
N ILE A 179 0.21 -6.41 -8.08
CA ILE A 179 0.28 -7.42 -7.02
C ILE A 179 -1.13 -7.72 -6.50
N LEU A 180 -1.55 -8.96 -6.65
CA LEU A 180 -2.75 -9.50 -6.04
C LEU A 180 -2.39 -10.10 -4.68
N GLN A 181 -3.06 -9.65 -3.63
CA GLN A 181 -2.85 -10.15 -2.27
C GLN A 181 -4.13 -10.81 -1.76
N PRO A 182 -4.05 -11.99 -1.14
CA PRO A 182 -5.22 -12.58 -0.52
C PRO A 182 -5.72 -11.71 0.63
N PHE A 183 -7.01 -11.54 0.74
CA PHE A 183 -7.61 -11.14 2.00
C PHE A 183 -7.41 -12.26 3.03
N VAL A 184 -6.97 -11.89 4.22
CA VAL A 184 -6.82 -12.79 5.37
C VAL A 184 -7.63 -12.20 6.52
N PRO A 185 -8.68 -12.87 7.02
CA PRO A 185 -9.45 -12.38 8.15
C PRO A 185 -8.58 -12.28 9.41
N GLN A 186 -8.81 -11.24 10.20
CA GLN A 186 -8.16 -11.00 11.49
C GLN A 186 -9.17 -10.49 12.50
N GLU A 187 -8.89 -10.64 13.79
CA GLU A 187 -9.83 -10.27 14.87
C GLU A 187 -10.11 -8.76 14.96
N ASN A 188 -9.14 -7.91 14.56
CA ASN A 188 -9.16 -6.46 14.75
C ASN A 188 -9.38 -5.67 13.44
N LEU A 189 -10.19 -6.18 12.52
CA LEU A 189 -10.55 -5.42 11.32
C LEU A 189 -11.44 -4.23 11.68
N TYR A 190 -11.43 -3.19 10.83
CA TYR A 190 -12.22 -1.98 11.08
C TYR A 190 -13.73 -2.26 11.14
N ASP A 191 -14.25 -3.11 10.24
CA ASP A 191 -15.63 -3.60 10.28
C ASP A 191 -15.63 -5.08 10.66
N PRO A 192 -16.25 -5.44 11.82
CA PRO A 192 -16.33 -6.83 12.27
C PRO A 192 -16.96 -7.81 11.26
N CYS A 193 -17.81 -7.34 10.35
CA CYS A 193 -18.41 -8.21 9.33
C CYS A 193 -17.35 -8.87 8.43
N PHE A 194 -16.18 -8.27 8.28
CA PHE A 194 -15.09 -8.86 7.50
C PHE A 194 -14.35 -9.98 8.24
N THR A 195 -14.48 -10.07 9.56
CA THR A 195 -13.88 -11.17 10.33
C THR A 195 -14.52 -12.51 10.06
N GLU A 196 -15.77 -12.50 9.59
CA GLU A 196 -16.55 -13.70 9.23
C GLU A 196 -16.29 -14.18 7.80
N LEU A 197 -15.61 -13.39 6.99
CA LEU A 197 -15.25 -13.76 5.63
C LEU A 197 -14.10 -14.76 5.63
N GLU A 198 -14.12 -15.67 4.64
CA GLU A 198 -13.02 -16.59 4.44
C GLU A 198 -11.80 -15.90 3.80
N ARG A 199 -10.62 -16.44 4.08
CA ARG A 199 -9.41 -16.08 3.34
C ARG A 199 -9.63 -16.33 1.85
N THR A 200 -9.17 -15.41 1.01
CA THR A 200 -9.20 -15.59 -0.43
C THR A 200 -8.33 -16.77 -0.83
N ASP A 201 -8.92 -17.76 -1.45
CA ASP A 201 -8.24 -19.00 -1.84
C ASP A 201 -7.31 -18.81 -3.05
N ALA A 202 -6.32 -19.71 -3.17
CA ALA A 202 -5.32 -19.68 -4.23
C ALA A 202 -5.92 -19.80 -5.62
N GLY A 203 -6.93 -20.63 -5.78
CA GLY A 203 -7.58 -20.86 -7.08
C GLY A 203 -8.25 -19.60 -7.60
N TYR A 204 -8.90 -18.84 -6.70
CA TYR A 204 -9.51 -17.58 -7.08
C TYR A 204 -8.46 -16.50 -7.42
N LEU A 205 -7.36 -16.44 -6.69
CA LEU A 205 -6.28 -15.50 -6.99
C LEU A 205 -5.61 -15.79 -8.34
N GLU A 206 -5.40 -17.05 -8.69
CA GLU A 206 -4.88 -17.42 -10.01
C GLU A 206 -5.89 -17.01 -11.11
N LYS A 207 -7.19 -17.23 -10.89
CA LYS A 207 -8.23 -16.77 -11.81
C LYS A 207 -8.25 -15.26 -11.96
N ALA A 208 -8.19 -14.52 -10.87
CA ALA A 208 -8.10 -13.04 -10.89
C ALA A 208 -6.84 -12.57 -11.65
N LYS A 209 -5.72 -13.27 -11.47
CA LYS A 209 -4.49 -13.01 -12.20
C LYS A 209 -4.66 -13.23 -13.70
N GLU A 210 -5.25 -14.34 -14.12
CA GLU A 210 -5.55 -14.63 -15.53
C GLU A 210 -6.40 -13.54 -16.19
N ILE A 211 -7.35 -12.94 -15.44
CA ILE A 211 -8.20 -11.84 -15.93
C ILE A 211 -7.37 -10.58 -16.19
N VAL A 212 -6.44 -10.24 -15.28
CA VAL A 212 -5.71 -8.97 -15.37
C VAL A 212 -4.46 -9.05 -16.28
N GLU A 213 -3.82 -10.21 -16.40
CA GLU A 213 -2.57 -10.38 -17.16
C GLU A 213 -2.59 -9.84 -18.60
N PRO A 214 -3.70 -9.93 -19.38
CA PRO A 214 -3.70 -9.41 -20.75
C PRO A 214 -3.47 -7.90 -20.88
N ARG A 215 -3.68 -7.13 -19.79
CA ARG A 215 -3.58 -5.66 -19.77
C ARG A 215 -2.40 -5.13 -18.97
N ILE A 216 -1.81 -6.00 -18.13
CA ILE A 216 -0.78 -5.62 -17.15
C ILE A 216 0.58 -6.15 -17.60
N GLY A 217 1.65 -5.37 -17.45
CA GLY A 217 3.01 -5.81 -17.80
C GLY A 217 3.48 -7.04 -17.02
N SER A 218 3.19 -7.09 -15.71
CA SER A 218 3.50 -8.24 -14.85
C SER A 218 2.51 -8.32 -13.69
N ALA A 219 1.66 -9.34 -13.66
CA ALA A 219 0.79 -9.66 -12.53
C ALA A 219 1.39 -10.76 -11.66
N ARG A 220 1.39 -10.58 -10.34
CA ARG A 220 1.94 -11.54 -9.37
C ARG A 220 1.01 -11.69 -8.18
N ILE A 221 0.99 -12.88 -7.59
CA ILE A 221 0.33 -13.15 -6.32
C ILE A 221 1.38 -13.10 -5.21
N ARG A 222 1.11 -12.36 -4.13
CA ARG A 222 1.97 -12.27 -2.94
C ARG A 222 1.17 -12.65 -1.69
N GLY A 223 1.81 -13.29 -0.70
CA GLY A 223 1.17 -13.63 0.58
C GLY A 223 0.48 -14.99 0.63
N MET A 224 0.83 -15.92 -0.28
CA MET A 224 0.27 -17.28 -0.28
C MET A 224 0.90 -18.22 0.75
N GLY A 225 2.04 -17.89 1.31
CA GLY A 225 2.86 -18.75 2.17
C GLY A 225 2.75 -18.51 3.69
N GLN A 226 1.68 -17.84 4.16
CA GLN A 226 1.47 -17.61 5.60
C GLN A 226 0.18 -18.26 6.08
#